data_855b1c6cfe961cefd6f9ae82d1103c65
#
_entry.id   855b1c6cfe961cefd6f9ae82d1103c65
#
_cell.length_a   1.000
_cell.length_b   1.000
_cell.length_c   1.000
_cell.angle_alpha   90.00
_cell.angle_beta   90.00
_cell.angle_gamma   90.00
#
_symmetry.space_group_name_H-M   'P 1'
#
loop_
_entity.id
_entity.type
_entity.pdbx_description
1 polymer ?
#
loop_
_entity_poly.entity_id
_entity_poly.type
_entity_poly.pdbx_seq_one_letter_code
_entity_poly.pdbx_strand_id
1 'polypeptide(L)'
;MAKKKKRYIGKFFYWLRYRIGEYCLRGFVALLPRIPRRVIVRFISLAARLTFLLLWRFRKRMEENLSMAMGKEFHTREGRKTIVWKAWRNFAQGVYETTCTLHSSKEEIRSTVAIQGEEHLKRALARKKGVIALSAHLGNFTIMGTRLAAAGYPFTTVVKHPRDQGFARLTDSYRASVGVTTISAKPRREAARQILRALRKNEVVLLIADEFKSGGVEVEFLGRTAPAPRGPATLALRTGAAVIPMFSTRDEKDHLILRIGQEIDLIRTGDLQEDVRANVTLFTRHLEAVVRRYPEQWNWLGFHRDDRRPRSEMGQSKTAASAGQDPLSF
;
A
#
# COMPACT_ATOMS: atom_id res chain seq x y z
N MET A 1 -6.86 -25.90 34.49
CA MET A 1 -8.03 -24.99 34.35
C MET A 1 -7.61 -23.55 33.95
N ALA A 2 -6.60 -22.94 34.53
CA ALA A 2 -6.19 -21.54 34.24
C ALA A 2 -5.82 -21.25 32.77
N LYS A 3 -5.09 -22.12 32.05
CA LYS A 3 -4.77 -21.95 30.64
C LYS A 3 -5.99 -21.94 29.72
N LYS A 4 -7.02 -22.75 30.01
CA LYS A 4 -8.29 -22.75 29.26
C LYS A 4 -9.05 -21.42 29.47
N LYS A 5 -9.15 -20.96 30.70
CA LYS A 5 -9.85 -19.70 31.06
C LYS A 5 -9.18 -18.47 30.39
N LYS A 6 -7.84 -18.39 30.39
CA LYS A 6 -7.06 -17.34 29.71
C LYS A 6 -7.27 -17.34 28.19
N ARG A 7 -7.46 -18.51 27.57
CA ARG A 7 -7.75 -18.67 26.14
C ARG A 7 -9.17 -18.24 25.76
N TYR A 8 -10.18 -18.47 26.64
CA TYR A 8 -11.55 -18.03 26.41
C TYR A 8 -11.68 -16.51 26.56
N ILE A 9 -11.08 -15.92 27.58
CA ILE A 9 -11.03 -14.46 27.80
C ILE A 9 -10.36 -13.76 26.59
N GLY A 10 -9.24 -14.28 26.09
CA GLY A 10 -8.59 -13.73 24.91
C GLY A 10 -9.45 -13.80 23.63
N LYS A 11 -10.24 -14.87 23.46
CA LYS A 11 -11.20 -15.01 22.34
C LYS A 11 -12.36 -14.03 22.46
N PHE A 12 -12.87 -13.82 23.66
CA PHE A 12 -13.96 -12.87 23.93
C PHE A 12 -13.55 -11.43 23.62
N PHE A 13 -12.41 -10.97 24.16
CA PHE A 13 -11.90 -9.63 23.86
C PHE A 13 -11.56 -9.42 22.38
N TYR A 14 -11.06 -10.48 21.71
CA TYR A 14 -10.83 -10.47 20.29
C TYR A 14 -12.13 -10.28 19.51
N TRP A 15 -13.15 -11.08 19.80
CA TRP A 15 -14.48 -10.98 19.21
C TRP A 15 -15.13 -9.62 19.48
N LEU A 16 -15.11 -9.15 20.73
CA LEU A 16 -15.68 -7.86 21.14
C LEU A 16 -15.04 -6.71 20.37
N ARG A 17 -13.73 -6.71 20.21
CA ARG A 17 -13.00 -5.69 19.43
C ARG A 17 -13.48 -5.61 18.00
N TYR A 18 -13.72 -6.75 17.36
CA TYR A 18 -14.21 -6.77 15.97
C TYR A 18 -15.67 -6.36 15.88
N ARG A 19 -16.52 -6.75 16.85
CA ARG A 19 -17.91 -6.27 16.87
C ARG A 19 -18.00 -4.76 17.08
N ILE A 20 -17.25 -4.22 18.03
CA ILE A 20 -17.16 -2.77 18.24
C ILE A 20 -16.64 -2.09 16.94
N GLY A 21 -15.57 -2.60 16.35
CA GLY A 21 -15.03 -2.07 15.10
C GLY A 21 -16.03 -2.11 13.95
N GLU A 22 -16.81 -3.20 13.82
CA GLU A 22 -17.86 -3.34 12.80
C GLU A 22 -18.99 -2.32 13.01
N TYR A 23 -19.51 -2.21 14.23
CA TYR A 23 -20.57 -1.24 14.54
C TYR A 23 -20.09 0.20 14.39
N CYS A 24 -18.87 0.50 14.84
CA CYS A 24 -18.27 1.83 14.64
C CYS A 24 -18.11 2.16 13.15
N LEU A 25 -17.64 1.21 12.34
CA LEU A 25 -17.48 1.41 10.90
C LEU A 25 -18.83 1.60 10.22
N ARG A 26 -19.83 0.73 10.52
CA ARG A 26 -21.20 0.86 9.99
C ARG A 26 -21.83 2.20 10.38
N GLY A 27 -21.73 2.57 11.68
CA GLY A 27 -22.23 3.85 12.18
C GLY A 27 -21.55 5.05 11.52
N PHE A 28 -20.23 5.00 11.38
CA PHE A 28 -19.47 6.04 10.71
C PHE A 28 -19.90 6.19 9.24
N VAL A 29 -19.97 5.08 8.50
CA VAL A 29 -20.46 5.09 7.11
C VAL A 29 -21.87 5.66 7.03
N ALA A 30 -22.82 5.21 7.87
CA ALA A 30 -24.21 5.66 7.82
C ALA A 30 -24.39 7.13 8.20
N LEU A 31 -23.58 7.66 9.11
CA LEU A 31 -23.66 9.04 9.60
C LEU A 31 -22.94 10.04 8.68
N LEU A 32 -21.95 9.58 7.93
CA LEU A 32 -21.08 10.43 7.13
C LEU A 32 -21.85 11.41 6.21
N PRO A 33 -22.89 10.99 5.46
CA PRO A 33 -23.63 11.91 4.59
C PRO A 33 -24.46 12.98 5.34
N ARG A 34 -24.73 12.75 6.63
CA ARG A 34 -25.57 13.60 7.47
C ARG A 34 -24.81 14.71 8.18
N ILE A 35 -23.49 14.59 8.24
CA ILE A 35 -22.63 15.51 9.00
C ILE A 35 -21.91 16.45 8.01
N PRO A 36 -21.97 17.79 8.21
CA PRO A 36 -21.24 18.72 7.36
C PRO A 36 -19.74 18.40 7.29
N ARG A 37 -19.19 18.41 6.08
CA ARG A 37 -17.77 18.08 5.83
C ARG A 37 -16.80 18.81 6.78
N ARG A 38 -17.06 20.09 7.05
CA ARG A 38 -16.21 20.90 7.95
C ARG A 38 -16.15 20.32 9.39
N VAL A 39 -17.28 19.81 9.88
CA VAL A 39 -17.37 19.18 11.21
C VAL A 39 -16.57 17.88 11.25
N ILE A 40 -16.76 17.03 10.23
CA ILE A 40 -16.06 15.74 10.15
C ILE A 40 -14.55 15.94 10.04
N VAL A 41 -14.08 16.86 9.20
CA VAL A 41 -12.65 17.16 9.05
C VAL A 41 -12.04 17.66 10.37
N ARG A 42 -12.76 18.51 11.11
CA ARG A 42 -12.32 18.95 12.46
C ARG A 42 -12.25 17.78 13.43
N PHE A 43 -13.28 16.93 13.44
CA PHE A 43 -13.31 15.74 14.31
C PHE A 43 -12.15 14.78 14.00
N ILE A 44 -11.90 14.48 12.71
CA ILE A 44 -10.79 13.61 12.31
C ILE A 44 -9.45 14.23 12.67
N SER A 45 -9.29 15.54 12.46
CA SER A 45 -8.07 16.25 12.86
C SER A 45 -7.82 16.20 14.36
N LEU A 46 -8.88 16.34 15.16
CA LEU A 46 -8.81 16.20 16.62
C LEU A 46 -8.49 14.75 17.02
N ALA A 47 -9.18 13.76 16.43
CA ALA A 47 -8.94 12.35 16.68
C ALA A 47 -7.51 11.94 16.28
N ALA A 48 -6.99 12.46 15.16
CA ALA A 48 -5.60 12.24 14.76
C ALA A 48 -4.62 12.81 15.78
N ARG A 49 -4.85 14.02 16.31
CA ARG A 49 -4.02 14.62 17.35
C ARG A 49 -4.07 13.82 18.66
N LEU A 50 -5.27 13.44 19.12
CA LEU A 50 -5.44 12.66 20.34
C LEU A 50 -4.76 11.28 20.22
N THR A 51 -4.98 10.57 19.13
CA THR A 51 -4.34 9.25 18.90
C THR A 51 -2.83 9.38 18.75
N PHE A 52 -2.33 10.45 18.13
CA PHE A 52 -0.89 10.71 18.03
C PHE A 52 -0.23 10.93 19.40
N LEU A 53 -0.94 11.55 20.34
CA LEU A 53 -0.48 11.74 21.72
C LEU A 53 -0.57 10.44 22.51
N LEU A 54 -1.73 9.77 22.47
CA LEU A 54 -2.00 8.58 23.27
C LEU A 54 -1.19 7.36 22.82
N LEU A 55 -1.01 7.19 21.52
CA LEU A 55 -0.30 6.04 20.95
C LEU A 55 1.21 6.32 20.79
N TRP A 56 1.82 6.88 21.85
CA TRP A 56 3.22 7.31 21.84
C TRP A 56 4.22 6.20 21.45
N ARG A 57 3.92 4.91 21.76
CA ARG A 57 4.77 3.77 21.39
C ARG A 57 4.84 3.59 19.86
N PHE A 58 3.71 3.74 19.17
CA PHE A 58 3.67 3.68 17.71
C PHE A 58 4.40 4.85 17.08
N ARG A 59 4.19 6.06 17.59
CA ARG A 59 4.90 7.27 17.17
C ARG A 59 6.40 7.11 17.32
N LYS A 60 6.88 6.68 18.51
CA LYS A 60 8.29 6.44 18.76
C LYS A 60 8.89 5.44 17.77
N ARG A 61 8.17 4.35 17.48
CA ARG A 61 8.59 3.37 16.47
C ARG A 61 8.70 3.98 15.07
N MET A 62 7.75 4.84 14.67
CA MET A 62 7.83 5.54 13.38
C MET A 62 9.03 6.48 13.34
N GLU A 63 9.29 7.23 14.41
CA GLU A 63 10.47 8.12 14.52
C GLU A 63 11.79 7.34 14.43
N GLU A 64 11.88 6.18 15.09
CA GLU A 64 13.04 5.28 15.03
C GLU A 64 13.24 4.73 13.61
N ASN A 65 12.19 4.23 12.97
CA ASN A 65 12.24 3.73 11.61
C ASN A 65 12.67 4.80 10.61
N LEU A 66 12.10 6.00 10.70
CA LEU A 66 12.49 7.14 9.87
C LEU A 66 13.96 7.53 10.11
N SER A 67 14.39 7.60 11.37
CA SER A 67 15.78 7.92 11.73
C SER A 67 16.77 6.92 11.15
N MET A 68 16.42 5.63 11.15
CA MET A 68 17.27 4.58 10.60
C MET A 68 17.36 4.62 9.08
N ALA A 69 16.23 4.93 8.42
CA ALA A 69 16.12 4.92 6.97
C ALA A 69 16.65 6.21 6.32
N MET A 70 16.33 7.34 6.91
CA MET A 70 16.55 8.67 6.35
C MET A 70 17.13 9.65 7.39
N GLY A 71 17.93 9.14 8.31
CA GLY A 71 18.49 9.96 9.39
C GLY A 71 19.48 11.02 8.92
N LYS A 72 20.06 10.85 7.74
CA LYS A 72 20.95 11.87 7.12
C LYS A 72 20.15 13.05 6.57
N GLU A 73 18.97 12.78 5.98
CA GLU A 73 18.06 13.79 5.45
C GLU A 73 17.27 14.48 6.56
N PHE A 74 16.88 13.72 7.60
CA PHE A 74 16.11 14.21 8.75
C PHE A 74 16.91 14.07 10.05
N HIS A 75 18.04 14.77 10.14
CA HIS A 75 18.98 14.65 11.28
C HIS A 75 18.41 15.25 12.58
N THR A 76 17.49 16.21 12.52
CA THR A 76 16.90 16.83 13.72
C THR A 76 15.70 16.04 14.24
N ARG A 77 15.54 16.03 15.57
CA ARG A 77 14.37 15.38 16.21
C ARG A 77 13.05 16.04 15.78
N GLU A 78 13.06 17.37 15.66
CA GLU A 78 11.87 18.13 15.24
C GLU A 78 11.47 17.83 13.80
N GLY A 79 12.43 17.73 12.86
CA GLY A 79 12.18 17.33 11.49
C GLY A 79 11.52 15.94 11.42
N ARG A 80 12.06 14.96 12.18
CA ARG A 80 11.48 13.61 12.23
C ARG A 80 10.06 13.58 12.80
N LYS A 81 9.80 14.31 13.88
CA LYS A 81 8.45 14.42 14.45
C LYS A 81 7.47 15.03 13.46
N THR A 82 7.90 16.04 12.72
CA THR A 82 7.07 16.69 11.69
C THR A 82 6.67 15.69 10.59
N ILE A 83 7.62 14.93 10.06
CA ILE A 83 7.34 13.89 9.04
C ILE A 83 6.41 12.83 9.59
N VAL A 84 6.68 12.32 10.79
CA VAL A 84 5.84 11.28 11.43
C VAL A 84 4.43 11.81 11.71
N TRP A 85 4.28 13.07 12.15
CA TRP A 85 2.97 13.70 12.32
C TRP A 85 2.21 13.80 10.99
N LYS A 86 2.87 14.25 9.92
CA LYS A 86 2.27 14.35 8.59
C LYS A 86 1.83 12.97 8.09
N ALA A 87 2.66 11.92 8.24
CA ALA A 87 2.32 10.55 7.88
C ALA A 87 1.11 10.01 8.67
N TRP A 88 1.06 10.28 9.97
CA TRP A 88 -0.07 9.93 10.83
C TRP A 88 -1.37 10.60 10.39
N ARG A 89 -1.31 11.92 10.15
CA ARG A 89 -2.45 12.71 9.65
C ARG A 89 -2.91 12.22 8.29
N ASN A 90 -1.98 11.95 7.37
CA ASN A 90 -2.29 11.43 6.04
C ASN A 90 -3.04 10.09 6.11
N PHE A 91 -2.65 9.20 7.00
CA PHE A 91 -3.35 7.93 7.20
C PHE A 91 -4.79 8.15 7.71
N ALA A 92 -4.98 8.99 8.74
CA ALA A 92 -6.31 9.29 9.28
C ALA A 92 -7.24 9.93 8.23
N GLN A 93 -6.70 10.86 7.44
CA GLN A 93 -7.39 11.52 6.34
C GLN A 93 -7.74 10.54 5.22
N GLY A 94 -6.81 9.63 4.88
CA GLY A 94 -7.03 8.59 3.87
C GLY A 94 -8.18 7.65 4.22
N VAL A 95 -8.32 7.26 5.50
CA VAL A 95 -9.47 6.46 5.98
C VAL A 95 -10.79 7.21 5.75
N TYR A 96 -10.84 8.49 6.09
CA TYR A 96 -12.02 9.32 5.86
C TYR A 96 -12.39 9.42 4.39
N GLU A 97 -11.45 9.79 3.53
CA GLU A 97 -11.68 9.99 2.10
C GLU A 97 -12.13 8.70 1.41
N THR A 98 -11.48 7.58 1.74
CA THR A 98 -11.90 6.27 1.24
C THR A 98 -13.33 5.95 1.68
N THR A 99 -13.72 6.31 2.91
CA THR A 99 -15.09 6.09 3.38
C THR A 99 -16.08 7.01 2.67
N CYS A 100 -15.70 8.25 2.35
CA CYS A 100 -16.55 9.18 1.58
C CYS A 100 -16.92 8.60 0.21
N THR A 101 -16.02 7.86 -0.44
CA THR A 101 -16.31 7.29 -1.77
C THR A 101 -17.48 6.29 -1.78
N LEU A 102 -17.86 5.74 -0.62
CA LEU A 102 -19.01 4.84 -0.51
C LEU A 102 -20.37 5.56 -0.76
N HIS A 103 -20.35 6.88 -0.66
CA HIS A 103 -21.53 7.73 -0.87
C HIS A 103 -21.38 8.70 -2.05
N SER A 104 -20.25 8.63 -2.74
CA SER A 104 -19.95 9.53 -3.87
C SER A 104 -20.33 8.89 -5.19
N SER A 105 -20.84 9.71 -6.10
CA SER A 105 -21.01 9.34 -7.50
C SER A 105 -19.64 9.11 -8.19
N LYS A 106 -19.64 8.45 -9.33
CA LYS A 106 -18.42 8.27 -10.12
C LYS A 106 -17.83 9.61 -10.56
N GLU A 107 -18.66 10.59 -10.87
CA GLU A 107 -18.30 11.95 -11.28
C GLU A 107 -17.59 12.68 -10.12
N GLU A 108 -18.14 12.60 -8.90
CA GLU A 108 -17.52 13.19 -7.71
C GLU A 108 -16.17 12.54 -7.39
N ILE A 109 -16.06 11.22 -7.53
CA ILE A 109 -14.76 10.53 -7.33
C ILE A 109 -13.75 10.99 -8.38
N ARG A 110 -14.15 11.14 -9.64
CA ARG A 110 -13.28 11.61 -10.73
C ARG A 110 -12.81 13.06 -10.51
N SER A 111 -13.68 13.92 -10.03
CA SER A 111 -13.33 15.33 -9.76
C SER A 111 -12.46 15.50 -8.51
N THR A 112 -12.60 14.61 -7.51
CA THR A 112 -11.86 14.68 -6.25
C THR A 112 -10.44 14.13 -6.35
N VAL A 113 -10.21 13.14 -7.22
CA VAL A 113 -8.90 12.50 -7.39
C VAL A 113 -8.44 12.64 -8.84
N ALA A 114 -7.50 13.51 -9.09
CA ALA A 114 -6.89 13.66 -10.42
C ALA A 114 -6.09 12.40 -10.81
N ILE A 115 -5.98 12.12 -12.11
CA ILE A 115 -5.05 11.10 -12.63
C ILE A 115 -3.95 11.80 -13.43
N GLN A 116 -2.71 11.37 -13.22
CA GLN A 116 -1.54 11.71 -14.05
C GLN A 116 -0.97 10.43 -14.65
N GLY A 117 -0.60 10.44 -15.93
CA GLY A 117 -0.01 9.31 -16.63
C GLY A 117 -1.00 8.22 -17.03
N GLU A 118 -2.29 8.56 -17.21
CA GLU A 118 -3.33 7.59 -17.62
C GLU A 118 -3.01 6.91 -18.95
N GLU A 119 -2.30 7.57 -19.83
CA GLU A 119 -1.85 7.06 -21.13
C GLU A 119 -0.95 5.82 -21.00
N HIS A 120 -0.14 5.73 -19.91
CA HIS A 120 0.67 4.53 -19.65
C HIS A 120 -0.20 3.32 -19.35
N LEU A 121 -1.25 3.51 -18.55
CA LEU A 121 -2.21 2.44 -18.25
C LEU A 121 -2.99 2.02 -19.50
N LYS A 122 -3.47 2.98 -20.29
CA LYS A 122 -4.20 2.71 -21.54
C LYS A 122 -3.34 1.90 -22.54
N ARG A 123 -2.09 2.31 -22.72
CA ARG A 123 -1.12 1.61 -23.58
C ARG A 123 -0.87 0.17 -23.12
N ALA A 124 -0.68 -0.04 -21.82
CA ALA A 124 -0.45 -1.36 -21.26
C ALA A 124 -1.66 -2.29 -21.41
N LEU A 125 -2.86 -1.79 -21.12
CA LEU A 125 -4.11 -2.57 -21.26
C LEU A 125 -4.45 -2.91 -22.73
N ALA A 126 -4.02 -2.08 -23.68
CA ALA A 126 -4.20 -2.36 -25.12
C ALA A 126 -3.53 -3.68 -25.54
N ARG A 127 -2.51 -4.16 -24.84
CA ARG A 127 -1.85 -5.45 -25.09
C ARG A 127 -2.65 -6.67 -24.60
N LYS A 128 -3.76 -6.47 -23.88
CA LYS A 128 -4.68 -7.52 -23.38
C LYS A 128 -4.00 -8.60 -22.51
N LYS A 129 -2.95 -8.23 -21.76
CA LYS A 129 -2.24 -9.13 -20.84
C LYS A 129 -2.47 -8.79 -19.36
N GLY A 130 -3.31 -7.80 -19.09
CA GLY A 130 -3.52 -7.24 -17.75
C GLY A 130 -2.35 -6.38 -17.28
N VAL A 131 -2.55 -5.72 -16.15
CA VAL A 131 -1.57 -4.81 -15.55
C VAL A 131 -1.37 -5.14 -14.09
N ILE A 132 -0.13 -5.22 -13.65
CA ILE A 132 0.26 -5.25 -12.24
C ILE A 132 0.52 -3.81 -11.82
N ALA A 133 -0.38 -3.25 -11.03
CA ALA A 133 -0.17 -1.98 -10.35
C ALA A 133 0.78 -2.22 -9.16
N LEU A 134 2.05 -1.88 -9.34
CA LEU A 134 3.06 -1.98 -8.30
C LEU A 134 2.96 -0.78 -7.37
N SER A 135 2.72 -1.01 -6.08
CA SER A 135 2.51 0.06 -5.12
C SER A 135 3.10 -0.24 -3.74
N ALA A 136 2.97 0.73 -2.84
CA ALA A 136 3.39 0.67 -1.45
C ALA A 136 2.28 1.17 -0.51
N HIS A 137 2.41 0.97 0.80
CA HIS A 137 1.55 1.59 1.81
C HIS A 137 1.86 3.10 1.94
N LEU A 138 1.73 3.81 0.82
CA LEU A 138 2.06 5.23 0.66
C LEU A 138 0.83 6.01 0.19
N GLY A 139 0.64 7.19 0.77
CA GLY A 139 -0.49 8.05 0.47
C GLY A 139 -1.83 7.39 0.80
N ASN A 140 -2.84 7.67 0.00
CA ASN A 140 -4.13 6.99 0.09
C ASN A 140 -4.24 5.86 -0.94
N PHE A 141 -3.44 4.78 -0.76
CA PHE A 141 -3.41 3.65 -1.68
C PHE A 141 -4.77 2.92 -1.80
N THR A 142 -5.67 3.09 -0.84
CA THR A 142 -6.99 2.46 -0.86
C THR A 142 -7.95 3.11 -1.84
N ILE A 143 -7.84 4.41 -2.08
CA ILE A 143 -8.69 5.15 -3.01
C ILE A 143 -8.33 4.88 -4.49
N MET A 144 -7.15 4.35 -4.75
CA MET A 144 -6.66 4.04 -6.10
C MET A 144 -7.65 3.16 -6.86
N GLY A 145 -8.10 2.07 -6.23
CA GLY A 145 -9.05 1.14 -6.84
C GLY A 145 -10.39 1.79 -7.16
N THR A 146 -10.93 2.54 -6.21
CA THR A 146 -12.19 3.27 -6.38
C THR A 146 -12.08 4.30 -7.52
N ARG A 147 -10.95 5.01 -7.60
CA ARG A 147 -10.73 6.01 -8.66
C ARG A 147 -10.60 5.38 -10.04
N LEU A 148 -9.89 4.26 -10.17
CA LEU A 148 -9.77 3.53 -11.42
C LEU A 148 -11.09 2.87 -11.83
N ALA A 149 -11.83 2.27 -10.90
CA ALA A 149 -13.17 1.74 -11.14
C ALA A 149 -14.15 2.84 -11.59
N ALA A 150 -14.11 4.03 -10.99
CA ALA A 150 -14.89 5.17 -11.43
C ALA A 150 -14.53 5.64 -12.85
N ALA A 151 -13.26 5.45 -13.28
CA ALA A 151 -12.82 5.72 -14.65
C ALA A 151 -13.18 4.60 -15.65
N GLY A 152 -13.76 3.48 -15.19
CA GLY A 152 -14.16 2.35 -16.01
C GLY A 152 -13.11 1.24 -16.16
N TYR A 153 -12.01 1.31 -15.42
CA TYR A 153 -11.00 0.25 -15.43
C TYR A 153 -11.39 -0.88 -14.48
N PRO A 154 -11.40 -2.16 -14.92
CA PRO A 154 -11.55 -3.31 -14.03
C PRO A 154 -10.37 -3.37 -13.05
N PHE A 155 -10.66 -3.28 -11.76
CA PHE A 155 -9.63 -3.20 -10.74
C PHE A 155 -9.80 -4.25 -9.66
N THR A 156 -8.71 -4.93 -9.36
CA THR A 156 -8.65 -6.00 -8.35
C THR A 156 -7.54 -5.70 -7.33
N THR A 157 -7.87 -5.79 -6.04
CA THR A 157 -6.91 -5.66 -4.96
C THR A 157 -6.67 -6.97 -4.24
N VAL A 158 -5.42 -7.20 -3.79
CA VAL A 158 -5.07 -8.38 -3.00
C VAL A 158 -4.91 -7.98 -1.54
N VAL A 159 -5.76 -8.53 -0.67
CA VAL A 159 -5.78 -8.13 0.75
C VAL A 159 -5.59 -9.32 1.69
N LYS A 160 -4.92 -9.07 2.80
CA LYS A 160 -4.86 -10.00 3.91
C LYS A 160 -6.04 -9.74 4.83
N HIS A 161 -7.06 -10.58 4.74
CA HIS A 161 -8.24 -10.46 5.60
C HIS A 161 -7.91 -10.61 7.09
N PRO A 162 -8.62 -9.90 7.97
CA PRO A 162 -8.61 -10.17 9.40
C PRO A 162 -9.16 -11.58 9.67
N ARG A 163 -8.87 -12.13 10.85
CA ARG A 163 -9.39 -13.46 11.22
C ARG A 163 -10.90 -13.48 11.44
N ASP A 164 -11.51 -12.33 11.75
CA ASP A 164 -12.96 -12.21 11.86
C ASP A 164 -13.58 -12.11 10.47
N GLN A 165 -14.33 -13.14 10.11
CA GLN A 165 -14.95 -13.26 8.80
C GLN A 165 -16.10 -12.25 8.58
N GLY A 166 -16.79 -11.84 9.65
CA GLY A 166 -17.85 -10.83 9.57
C GLY A 166 -17.29 -9.49 9.13
N PHE A 167 -16.24 -9.03 9.81
CA PHE A 167 -15.55 -7.80 9.46
C PHE A 167 -14.89 -7.88 8.08
N ALA A 168 -14.32 -9.04 7.70
CA ALA A 168 -13.77 -9.25 6.37
C ALA A 168 -14.85 -9.08 5.29
N ARG A 169 -16.01 -9.76 5.42
CA ARG A 169 -17.14 -9.62 4.48
C ARG A 169 -17.66 -8.19 4.40
N LEU A 170 -17.76 -7.49 5.52
CA LEU A 170 -18.19 -6.09 5.53
C LEU A 170 -17.25 -5.21 4.71
N THR A 171 -15.94 -5.33 4.94
CA THR A 171 -14.95 -4.53 4.19
C THR A 171 -14.91 -4.91 2.71
N ASP A 172 -15.14 -6.17 2.36
CA ASP A 172 -15.23 -6.63 0.97
C ASP A 172 -16.50 -6.10 0.28
N SER A 173 -17.65 -6.09 0.98
CA SER A 173 -18.88 -5.52 0.43
C SER A 173 -18.73 -4.01 0.14
N TYR A 174 -18.02 -3.28 1.00
CA TYR A 174 -17.73 -1.88 0.75
C TYR A 174 -16.82 -1.67 -0.47
N ARG A 175 -15.79 -2.50 -0.67
CA ARG A 175 -14.97 -2.42 -1.88
C ARG A 175 -15.78 -2.77 -3.12
N ALA A 176 -16.60 -3.81 -3.05
CA ALA A 176 -17.46 -4.21 -4.16
C ALA A 176 -18.46 -3.12 -4.55
N SER A 177 -19.04 -2.38 -3.58
CA SER A 177 -19.99 -1.29 -3.85
C SER A 177 -19.36 -0.12 -4.64
N VAL A 178 -18.05 0.06 -4.57
CA VAL A 178 -17.32 1.06 -5.36
C VAL A 178 -16.61 0.47 -6.59
N GLY A 179 -16.95 -0.77 -6.98
CA GLY A 179 -16.43 -1.40 -8.19
C GLY A 179 -15.05 -2.04 -8.05
N VAL A 180 -14.58 -2.29 -6.82
CA VAL A 180 -13.27 -2.90 -6.54
C VAL A 180 -13.43 -4.38 -6.21
N THR A 181 -12.84 -5.26 -7.01
CA THR A 181 -12.78 -6.70 -6.74
C THR A 181 -11.71 -7.00 -5.69
N THR A 182 -12.00 -7.94 -4.78
CA THR A 182 -11.08 -8.34 -3.71
C THR A 182 -10.63 -9.79 -3.89
N ILE A 183 -9.33 -10.02 -3.84
CA ILE A 183 -8.71 -11.34 -3.73
C ILE A 183 -8.12 -11.50 -2.33
N SER A 184 -8.46 -12.60 -1.64
CA SER A 184 -7.83 -12.94 -0.36
C SER A 184 -6.38 -13.36 -0.58
N ALA A 185 -5.43 -12.74 0.14
CA ALA A 185 -4.01 -13.10 0.09
C ALA A 185 -3.71 -14.51 0.65
N LYS A 186 -4.68 -15.16 1.28
CA LYS A 186 -4.54 -16.52 1.82
C LYS A 186 -5.77 -17.36 1.49
N PRO A 187 -5.59 -18.65 1.15
CA PRO A 187 -4.31 -19.36 0.97
C PRO A 187 -3.52 -18.85 -0.24
N ARG A 188 -2.17 -18.81 -0.15
CA ARG A 188 -1.31 -18.23 -1.19
C ARG A 188 -1.53 -18.84 -2.58
N ARG A 189 -1.73 -20.17 -2.67
CA ARG A 189 -1.94 -20.88 -3.93
C ARG A 189 -3.22 -20.42 -4.63
N GLU A 190 -4.29 -20.23 -3.86
CA GLU A 190 -5.56 -19.75 -4.38
C GLU A 190 -5.49 -18.29 -4.80
N ALA A 191 -4.86 -17.43 -3.98
CA ALA A 191 -4.58 -16.06 -4.35
C ALA A 191 -3.85 -15.95 -5.70
N ALA A 192 -2.78 -16.73 -5.88
CA ALA A 192 -2.03 -16.75 -7.13
C ALA A 192 -2.91 -17.14 -8.34
N ARG A 193 -3.78 -18.17 -8.20
CA ARG A 193 -4.71 -18.57 -9.26
C ARG A 193 -5.70 -17.47 -9.61
N GLN A 194 -6.25 -16.78 -8.62
CA GLN A 194 -7.21 -15.69 -8.82
C GLN A 194 -6.53 -14.49 -9.46
N ILE A 195 -5.32 -14.12 -9.05
CA ILE A 195 -4.52 -13.07 -9.70
C ILE A 195 -4.26 -13.40 -11.17
N LEU A 196 -3.84 -14.63 -11.47
CA LEU A 196 -3.64 -15.06 -12.87
C LEU A 196 -4.93 -14.97 -13.69
N ARG A 197 -6.09 -15.30 -13.12
CA ARG A 197 -7.40 -15.14 -13.79
C ARG A 197 -7.72 -13.67 -14.06
N ALA A 198 -7.50 -12.78 -13.07
CA ALA A 198 -7.74 -11.36 -13.22
C ALA A 198 -6.85 -10.74 -14.33
N LEU A 199 -5.55 -11.07 -14.35
CA LEU A 199 -4.64 -10.61 -15.39
C LEU A 199 -5.06 -11.11 -16.78
N ARG A 200 -5.48 -12.39 -16.92
CA ARG A 200 -6.00 -12.94 -18.20
C ARG A 200 -7.28 -12.25 -18.67
N LYS A 201 -8.07 -11.69 -17.75
CA LYS A 201 -9.25 -10.86 -18.05
C LYS A 201 -8.90 -9.40 -18.36
N ASN A 202 -7.62 -9.09 -18.47
CA ASN A 202 -7.12 -7.74 -18.71
C ASN A 202 -7.47 -6.74 -17.59
N GLU A 203 -7.49 -7.19 -16.35
CA GLU A 203 -7.74 -6.34 -15.19
C GLU A 203 -6.45 -5.69 -14.69
N VAL A 204 -6.60 -4.60 -13.94
CA VAL A 204 -5.53 -3.97 -13.16
C VAL A 204 -5.48 -4.62 -11.79
N VAL A 205 -4.39 -5.29 -11.45
CA VAL A 205 -4.22 -6.00 -10.17
C VAL A 205 -3.24 -5.24 -9.30
N LEU A 206 -3.71 -4.70 -8.17
CA LEU A 206 -2.87 -4.00 -7.20
C LEU A 206 -2.08 -4.99 -6.35
N LEU A 207 -0.75 -4.85 -6.40
CA LEU A 207 0.18 -5.57 -5.53
C LEU A 207 1.01 -4.58 -4.72
N ILE A 208 0.78 -4.56 -3.42
CA ILE A 208 1.58 -3.79 -2.46
C ILE A 208 2.86 -4.56 -2.17
N ALA A 209 4.02 -3.98 -2.48
CA ALA A 209 5.30 -4.69 -2.48
C ALA A 209 6.32 -4.18 -1.44
N ASP A 210 5.92 -3.33 -0.51
CA ASP A 210 6.74 -2.82 0.61
C ASP A 210 6.55 -3.60 1.92
N GLU A 211 5.92 -4.78 1.88
CA GLU A 211 5.85 -5.70 3.02
C GLU A 211 7.02 -6.68 3.00
N PHE A 212 8.11 -6.32 3.66
CA PHE A 212 9.32 -7.13 3.77
C PHE A 212 9.12 -8.26 4.78
N LYS A 213 9.05 -9.51 4.30
CA LYS A 213 8.81 -10.70 5.12
C LYS A 213 9.75 -11.84 4.72
N SER A 214 10.05 -12.71 5.67
CA SER A 214 10.88 -13.91 5.42
C SER A 214 10.44 -14.70 4.18
N GLY A 215 11.41 -15.20 3.40
CA GLY A 215 11.19 -15.94 2.15
C GLY A 215 11.06 -15.06 0.91
N GLY A 216 11.36 -13.76 1.01
CA GLY A 216 11.53 -12.85 -0.11
C GLY A 216 12.91 -12.97 -0.78
N VAL A 217 13.18 -12.04 -1.69
CA VAL A 217 14.52 -11.78 -2.24
C VAL A 217 15.18 -10.74 -1.36
N GLU A 218 16.41 -10.98 -0.93
CA GLU A 218 17.20 -10.00 -0.20
C GLU A 218 17.59 -8.85 -1.12
N VAL A 219 17.20 -7.64 -0.76
CA VAL A 219 17.44 -6.39 -1.52
C VAL A 219 17.82 -5.27 -0.57
N GLU A 220 18.49 -4.26 -1.10
CA GLU A 220 18.71 -3.00 -0.39
C GLU A 220 17.45 -2.13 -0.49
N PHE A 221 16.95 -1.65 0.66
CA PHE A 221 15.84 -0.72 0.74
C PHE A 221 16.06 0.29 1.87
N LEU A 222 16.12 1.57 1.52
CA LEU A 222 16.42 2.66 2.44
C LEU A 222 17.68 2.41 3.29
N GLY A 223 18.74 1.94 2.63
CA GLY A 223 20.04 1.65 3.24
C GLY A 223 20.08 0.41 4.13
N ARG A 224 19.13 -0.51 4.00
CA ARG A 224 19.05 -1.75 4.75
C ARG A 224 18.75 -2.93 3.86
N THR A 225 19.32 -4.08 4.17
CA THR A 225 18.93 -5.33 3.54
C THR A 225 17.57 -5.78 4.07
N ALA A 226 16.63 -6.06 3.17
CA ALA A 226 15.29 -6.48 3.50
C ALA A 226 14.78 -7.56 2.53
N PRO A 227 13.99 -8.56 2.98
CA PRO A 227 13.47 -9.63 2.12
C PRO A 227 12.20 -9.16 1.37
N ALA A 228 12.37 -8.59 0.17
CA ALA A 228 11.27 -8.08 -0.64
C ALA A 228 10.42 -9.19 -1.30
N PRO A 229 9.12 -8.98 -1.51
CA PRO A 229 8.21 -10.00 -2.01
C PRO A 229 8.49 -10.37 -3.48
N ARG A 230 8.61 -11.67 -3.77
CA ARG A 230 8.87 -12.21 -5.11
C ARG A 230 7.65 -12.16 -6.04
N GLY A 231 6.44 -12.04 -5.45
CA GLY A 231 5.17 -12.21 -6.16
C GLY A 231 5.02 -11.36 -7.41
N PRO A 232 5.18 -10.04 -7.34
CA PRO A 232 5.02 -9.15 -8.50
C PRO A 232 5.92 -9.54 -9.67
N ALA A 233 7.22 -9.76 -9.44
CA ALA A 233 8.18 -10.15 -10.47
C ALA A 233 7.85 -11.52 -11.07
N THR A 234 7.57 -12.52 -10.22
CA THR A 234 7.21 -13.87 -10.69
C THR A 234 5.95 -13.86 -11.56
N LEU A 235 4.93 -13.09 -11.18
CA LEU A 235 3.70 -12.97 -11.95
C LEU A 235 3.94 -12.28 -13.28
N ALA A 236 4.64 -11.15 -13.29
CA ALA A 236 4.96 -10.41 -14.51
C ALA A 236 5.75 -11.24 -15.52
N LEU A 237 6.81 -11.92 -15.08
CA LEU A 237 7.65 -12.77 -15.92
C LEU A 237 6.87 -13.94 -16.55
N ARG A 238 5.93 -14.53 -15.80
CA ARG A 238 5.13 -15.68 -16.26
C ARG A 238 3.94 -15.30 -17.13
N THR A 239 3.37 -14.12 -16.95
CA THR A 239 2.15 -13.72 -17.67
C THR A 239 2.40 -12.77 -18.81
N GLY A 240 3.52 -12.05 -18.77
CA GLY A 240 3.79 -10.92 -19.66
C GLY A 240 2.91 -9.71 -19.36
N ALA A 241 2.25 -9.67 -18.19
CA ALA A 241 1.53 -8.50 -17.73
C ALA A 241 2.49 -7.32 -17.52
N ALA A 242 2.07 -6.13 -17.90
CA ALA A 242 2.81 -4.90 -17.65
C ALA A 242 2.93 -4.64 -16.14
N VAL A 243 4.09 -4.18 -15.70
CA VAL A 243 4.29 -3.69 -14.33
C VAL A 243 4.37 -2.18 -14.36
N ILE A 244 3.39 -1.52 -13.74
CA ILE A 244 3.29 -0.07 -13.71
C ILE A 244 3.31 0.41 -12.27
N PRO A 245 4.26 1.29 -11.89
CA PRO A 245 4.25 1.94 -10.58
C PRO A 245 3.01 2.83 -10.47
N MET A 246 2.20 2.63 -9.42
CA MET A 246 0.99 3.43 -9.20
C MET A 246 0.90 3.85 -7.74
N PHE A 247 0.70 5.16 -7.50
CA PHE A 247 0.62 5.71 -6.15
C PHE A 247 -0.44 6.81 -6.09
N SER A 248 -1.25 6.81 -5.04
CA SER A 248 -2.16 7.91 -4.77
C SER A 248 -1.56 8.81 -3.71
N THR A 249 -0.95 9.91 -4.15
CA THR A 249 -0.25 10.87 -3.29
C THR A 249 -1.00 12.19 -3.20
N ARG A 250 -0.60 13.03 -2.24
CA ARG A 250 -1.08 14.41 -2.12
C ARG A 250 -0.04 15.36 -2.67
N ASP A 251 -0.52 16.44 -3.29
CA ASP A 251 0.28 17.58 -3.62
C ASP A 251 0.45 18.54 -2.43
N GLU A 252 1.15 19.66 -2.64
CA GLU A 252 1.38 20.69 -1.62
C GLU A 252 0.09 21.37 -1.14
N LYS A 253 -0.96 21.36 -1.95
CA LYS A 253 -2.29 21.90 -1.65
C LYS A 253 -3.24 20.86 -1.05
N ASP A 254 -2.73 19.68 -0.69
CA ASP A 254 -3.48 18.55 -0.09
C ASP A 254 -4.49 17.87 -1.06
N HIS A 255 -4.37 18.10 -2.39
CA HIS A 255 -5.19 17.40 -3.38
C HIS A 255 -4.66 16.01 -3.65
N LEU A 256 -5.57 15.04 -3.78
CA LEU A 256 -5.22 13.67 -4.14
C LEU A 256 -4.96 13.55 -5.64
N ILE A 257 -3.83 12.93 -5.98
CA ILE A 257 -3.44 12.64 -7.35
C ILE A 257 -3.05 11.16 -7.45
N LEU A 258 -3.74 10.41 -8.29
CA LEU A 258 -3.34 9.08 -8.70
C LEU A 258 -2.26 9.22 -9.78
N ARG A 259 -1.03 8.89 -9.42
CA ARG A 259 0.12 8.91 -10.32
C ARG A 259 0.35 7.53 -10.89
N ILE A 260 0.32 7.43 -12.21
CA ILE A 260 0.55 6.22 -12.98
C ILE A 260 1.85 6.41 -13.74
N GLY A 261 2.90 5.71 -13.31
CA GLY A 261 4.22 5.81 -13.91
C GLY A 261 4.31 5.08 -15.25
N GLN A 262 5.46 5.17 -15.87
CA GLN A 262 5.77 4.37 -17.06
C GLN A 262 5.89 2.89 -16.69
N GLU A 263 5.65 2.02 -17.66
CA GLU A 263 5.87 0.59 -17.50
C GLU A 263 7.34 0.31 -17.20
N ILE A 264 7.58 -0.55 -16.24
CA ILE A 264 8.94 -1.00 -15.91
C ILE A 264 9.37 -2.08 -16.89
N ASP A 265 10.48 -1.85 -17.60
CA ASP A 265 11.06 -2.85 -18.48
C ASP A 265 11.66 -3.99 -17.67
N LEU A 266 11.13 -5.19 -17.90
CA LEU A 266 11.54 -6.38 -17.14
C LEU A 266 12.89 -6.89 -17.63
N ILE A 267 13.78 -7.18 -16.70
CA ILE A 267 15.05 -7.85 -16.95
C ILE A 267 14.78 -9.33 -17.23
N ARG A 268 15.32 -9.86 -18.36
CA ARG A 268 15.18 -11.24 -18.79
C ARG A 268 16.54 -11.78 -19.25
N THR A 269 17.15 -12.62 -18.43
CA THR A 269 18.45 -13.26 -18.71
C THR A 269 18.28 -14.66 -19.29
N GLY A 270 17.09 -15.25 -19.13
CA GLY A 270 16.80 -16.65 -19.48
C GLY A 270 16.79 -17.57 -18.24
N ASP A 271 17.40 -17.17 -17.12
CA ASP A 271 17.25 -17.85 -15.84
C ASP A 271 16.13 -17.20 -15.02
N LEU A 272 15.06 -17.93 -14.79
CA LEU A 272 13.89 -17.41 -14.08
C LEU A 272 14.21 -16.97 -12.63
N GLN A 273 15.16 -17.62 -11.96
CA GLN A 273 15.49 -17.25 -10.57
C GLN A 273 16.30 -15.96 -10.52
N GLU A 274 17.23 -15.80 -11.45
CA GLU A 274 18.01 -14.57 -11.62
C GLU A 274 17.10 -13.43 -12.07
N ASP A 275 16.24 -13.65 -13.06
CA ASP A 275 15.25 -12.69 -13.53
C ASP A 275 14.34 -12.21 -12.39
N VAL A 276 13.84 -13.13 -11.55
CA VAL A 276 13.02 -12.75 -10.40
C VAL A 276 13.82 -11.90 -9.43
N ARG A 277 15.09 -12.24 -9.15
CA ARG A 277 15.94 -11.47 -8.23
C ARG A 277 16.20 -10.06 -8.78
N ALA A 278 16.58 -9.96 -10.04
CA ALA A 278 16.87 -8.70 -10.72
C ALA A 278 15.64 -7.79 -10.74
N ASN A 279 14.48 -8.31 -11.12
CA ASN A 279 13.24 -7.54 -11.17
C ASN A 279 12.71 -7.13 -9.78
N VAL A 280 12.85 -7.97 -8.75
CA VAL A 280 12.52 -7.59 -7.37
C VAL A 280 13.40 -6.44 -6.91
N THR A 281 14.69 -6.47 -7.22
CA THR A 281 15.62 -5.36 -6.92
C THR A 281 15.21 -4.09 -7.66
N LEU A 282 14.87 -4.19 -8.95
CA LEU A 282 14.40 -3.07 -9.77
C LEU A 282 13.11 -2.46 -9.19
N PHE A 283 12.11 -3.29 -8.87
CA PHE A 283 10.85 -2.83 -8.29
C PHE A 283 11.06 -2.14 -6.94
N THR A 284 11.96 -2.69 -6.11
CA THR A 284 12.29 -2.10 -4.81
C THR A 284 12.93 -0.72 -4.95
N ARG A 285 13.77 -0.50 -5.97
CA ARG A 285 14.34 0.83 -6.27
C ARG A 285 13.25 1.84 -6.64
N HIS A 286 12.26 1.46 -7.46
CA HIS A 286 11.12 2.33 -7.77
C HIS A 286 10.32 2.69 -6.51
N LEU A 287 10.06 1.72 -5.62
CA LEU A 287 9.37 1.98 -4.36
C LEU A 287 10.20 2.91 -3.45
N GLU A 288 11.51 2.68 -3.34
CA GLU A 288 12.41 3.52 -2.54
C GLU A 288 12.42 4.96 -3.04
N ALA A 289 12.51 5.18 -4.35
CA ALA A 289 12.50 6.51 -4.94
C ALA A 289 11.23 7.29 -4.57
N VAL A 290 10.07 6.64 -4.62
CA VAL A 290 8.79 7.26 -4.25
C VAL A 290 8.70 7.51 -2.75
N VAL A 291 9.15 6.59 -1.90
CA VAL A 291 9.20 6.80 -0.44
C VAL A 291 10.11 7.97 -0.06
N ARG A 292 11.27 8.10 -0.73
CA ARG A 292 12.17 9.24 -0.52
C ARG A 292 11.57 10.57 -0.95
N ARG A 293 10.76 10.58 -2.02
CA ARG A 293 10.08 11.78 -2.51
C ARG A 293 8.90 12.20 -1.62
N TYR A 294 8.19 11.24 -0.99
CA TYR A 294 7.00 11.50 -0.18
C TYR A 294 7.10 10.83 1.20
N PRO A 295 8.16 11.08 1.99
CA PRO A 295 8.38 10.40 3.26
C PRO A 295 7.27 10.68 4.28
N GLU A 296 6.61 11.84 4.20
CA GLU A 296 5.47 12.22 5.03
C GLU A 296 4.16 11.52 4.66
N GLN A 297 4.18 10.68 3.61
CA GLN A 297 2.99 9.95 3.16
C GLN A 297 3.15 8.43 3.25
N TRP A 298 4.33 7.93 3.66
CA TRP A 298 4.58 6.50 3.80
C TRP A 298 4.27 5.96 5.19
N ASN A 299 3.86 4.67 5.25
CA ASN A 299 3.56 3.98 6.51
C ASN A 299 4.83 3.50 7.23
N TRP A 300 5.45 4.37 8.02
CA TRP A 300 6.66 4.07 8.79
C TRP A 300 6.50 2.95 9.83
N LEU A 301 5.27 2.52 10.17
CA LEU A 301 5.04 1.39 11.08
C LEU A 301 5.39 0.04 10.44
N GLY A 302 5.25 -0.08 9.11
CA GLY A 302 5.51 -1.31 8.37
C GLY A 302 6.99 -1.62 8.16
N PHE A 303 7.87 -0.66 8.36
CA PHE A 303 9.31 -0.81 8.22
C PHE A 303 9.89 -1.56 9.42
N HIS A 304 9.95 -2.91 9.31
CA HIS A 304 10.40 -3.75 10.41
C HIS A 304 11.91 -3.73 10.57
N ARG A 305 12.31 -3.60 11.83
CA ARG A 305 13.65 -3.79 12.32
C ARG A 305 13.99 -5.28 12.30
N ASP A 306 14.79 -5.75 11.35
CA ASP A 306 15.49 -7.02 11.49
C ASP A 306 16.90 -6.72 11.98
N ASP A 307 17.08 -6.74 13.30
CA ASP A 307 18.31 -6.35 13.99
C ASP A 307 19.47 -7.35 13.86
N ARG A 308 19.31 -8.40 13.05
CA ARG A 308 20.15 -9.59 13.18
C ARG A 308 21.35 -9.66 12.24
N ARG A 309 21.57 -8.69 11.33
CA ARG A 309 22.76 -8.71 10.47
C ARG A 309 23.39 -7.33 10.31
N PRO A 310 24.59 -7.10 10.86
CA PRO A 310 25.36 -5.91 10.56
C PRO A 310 25.86 -5.93 9.10
N ARG A 311 25.98 -4.75 8.51
CA ARG A 311 26.38 -4.45 7.14
C ARG A 311 27.73 -5.02 6.69
N SER A 312 28.55 -5.55 7.62
CA SER A 312 29.96 -5.94 7.40
C SER A 312 30.16 -7.33 6.76
N GLU A 313 29.10 -8.14 6.58
CA GLU A 313 29.24 -9.53 6.12
C GLU A 313 28.74 -9.81 4.70
N MET A 314 28.28 -8.80 3.96
CA MET A 314 27.85 -8.98 2.57
C MET A 314 28.91 -8.50 1.59
N GLY A 315 29.56 -9.47 0.97
CA GLY A 315 30.57 -9.26 -0.05
C GLY A 315 30.08 -8.32 -1.17
N GLN A 316 30.97 -7.45 -1.59
CA GLN A 316 30.79 -6.53 -2.71
C GLN A 316 30.41 -7.29 -3.99
N SER A 317 29.13 -7.43 -4.26
CA SER A 317 28.65 -7.76 -5.59
C SER A 317 28.71 -6.49 -6.43
N LYS A 318 29.62 -6.47 -7.38
CA LYS A 318 29.73 -5.43 -8.41
C LYS A 318 28.42 -5.38 -9.21
N THR A 319 27.60 -4.40 -8.94
CA THR A 319 26.39 -4.11 -9.71
C THR A 319 26.79 -3.39 -11.00
N ALA A 320 26.60 -4.06 -12.13
CA ALA A 320 26.58 -3.42 -13.43
C ALA A 320 25.45 -2.35 -13.45
N ALA A 321 25.83 -1.13 -13.71
CA ALA A 321 24.91 -0.02 -13.93
C ALA A 321 24.15 -0.27 -15.24
N SER A 322 22.90 -0.70 -15.18
CA SER A 322 21.98 -0.61 -16.32
C SER A 322 21.47 0.82 -16.41
N ALA A 323 21.71 1.45 -17.54
CA ALA A 323 21.29 2.80 -17.84
C ALA A 323 19.77 2.99 -17.76
N GLY A 324 19.29 3.89 -16.96
CA GLY A 324 18.49 5.02 -17.32
C GLY A 324 17.03 4.78 -17.61
N GLN A 325 16.21 4.28 -16.65
CA GLN A 325 14.85 4.79 -16.51
C GLN A 325 14.77 5.64 -15.23
N ASP A 326 14.30 6.87 -15.37
CA ASP A 326 13.99 7.70 -14.20
C ASP A 326 12.85 7.00 -13.41
N PRO A 327 13.08 6.53 -12.18
CA PRO A 327 12.06 5.82 -11.39
C PRO A 327 10.87 6.69 -11.03
N LEU A 328 10.90 7.99 -11.33
CA LEU A 328 9.89 8.99 -10.98
C LEU A 328 9.22 9.63 -12.19
N SER A 329 9.38 9.08 -13.40
CA SER A 329 8.65 9.58 -14.57
C SER A 329 7.15 9.22 -14.44
N PHE A 330 6.36 10.23 -14.05
CA PHE A 330 4.90 10.20 -13.99
C PHE A 330 4.30 11.11 -15.04
#